data_161d5986e95716fb1c0e01aec4e4a27b
#
_entry.id   161d5986e95716fb1c0e01aec4e4a27b
#
_cell.length_a   1.000
_cell.length_b   1.000
_cell.length_c   1.000
_cell.angle_alpha   90.00
_cell.angle_beta   90.00
_cell.angle_gamma   90.00
#
_symmetry.space_group_name_H-M   'P 1'
#
loop_
_entity.id
_entity.type
_entity.pdbx_description
1 polymer ?
#
loop_
_entity_poly.entity_id
_entity_poly.type
_entity_poly.pdbx_seq_one_letter_code
_entity_poly.pdbx_strand_id
1 'polypeptide(L)'
;MKYFTEQYYKACLASAIDGALQDDVRAAKSEQAYKDQIWSQSFRAFLEQLDLSGAEETTPAVVQAKEQFRALVSSYVEQLQELLPDNIRKNVADWELLAMNHASPALCRQIRRFCASNRRQMQRISRAYESYYKKACVHFKLDMISQIGFHDCLITEIVPQLGDLFFAFAAAPAHSYITAMRCVKCDVIKDDGLKAGATWLYEEVYLVEDKYELQVLVQLPNGAISDFVLQAQRFEFRGSIT
;
A
#
# COMPACT_ATOMS: atom_id res chain seq x y z
N MET A 1 2.25 16.70 -1.78
CA MET A 1 3.18 15.94 -2.65
C MET A 1 2.91 16.22 -4.12
N LYS A 2 3.90 16.14 -4.99
CA LYS A 2 3.77 16.44 -6.43
C LYS A 2 3.66 15.18 -7.29
N TYR A 3 4.36 14.12 -6.92
CA TYR A 3 4.48 12.89 -7.70
C TYR A 3 3.76 11.73 -7.02
N PHE A 4 4.11 11.41 -5.79
CA PHE A 4 3.59 10.25 -5.05
C PHE A 4 2.38 10.60 -4.20
N THR A 5 1.36 11.14 -4.85
CA THR A 5 0.11 11.58 -4.23
C THR A 5 -0.78 10.39 -3.82
N GLU A 6 -1.86 10.65 -3.09
CA GLU A 6 -2.90 9.65 -2.82
C GLU A 6 -3.42 8.98 -4.11
N GLN A 7 -3.54 9.74 -5.22
CA GLN A 7 -3.94 9.17 -6.51
C GLN A 7 -2.90 8.19 -7.06
N TYR A 8 -1.60 8.48 -6.87
CA TYR A 8 -0.54 7.54 -7.21
C TYR A 8 -0.66 6.25 -6.38
N TYR A 9 -0.86 6.36 -5.08
CA TYR A 9 -1.05 5.22 -4.18
C TYR A 9 -2.26 4.37 -4.59
N LYS A 10 -3.41 5.00 -4.86
CA LYS A 10 -4.61 4.30 -5.38
C LYS A 10 -4.34 3.60 -6.72
N ALA A 11 -3.56 4.22 -7.61
CA ALA A 11 -3.16 3.59 -8.86
C ALA A 11 -2.23 2.38 -8.63
N CYS A 12 -1.36 2.42 -7.62
CA CYS A 12 -0.55 1.27 -7.22
C CYS A 12 -1.42 0.10 -6.77
N LEU A 13 -2.35 0.32 -5.85
CA LEU A 13 -3.30 -0.69 -5.39
C LEU A 13 -4.11 -1.26 -6.56
N ALA A 14 -4.68 -0.38 -7.39
CA ALA A 14 -5.47 -0.77 -8.54
C ALA A 14 -4.66 -1.56 -9.59
N SER A 15 -3.36 -1.33 -9.71
CA SER A 15 -2.50 -2.02 -10.67
C SER A 15 -2.23 -3.49 -10.33
N ALA A 16 -2.49 -3.90 -9.10
CA ALA A 16 -2.27 -5.26 -8.60
C ALA A 16 -3.48 -6.19 -8.76
N ILE A 17 -4.66 -5.64 -9.04
CA ILE A 17 -5.93 -6.41 -9.08
C ILE A 17 -5.89 -7.57 -10.09
N ASP A 18 -5.15 -7.44 -11.19
CA ASP A 18 -5.07 -8.48 -12.23
C ASP A 18 -4.04 -9.59 -11.96
N GLY A 19 -3.25 -9.48 -10.88
CA GLY A 19 -2.12 -10.40 -10.61
C GLY A 19 -2.52 -11.87 -10.43
N ALA A 20 -3.61 -12.12 -9.73
CA ALA A 20 -4.15 -13.47 -9.49
C ALA A 20 -5.45 -13.75 -10.24
N LEU A 21 -5.92 -12.81 -11.07
CA LEU A 21 -7.24 -12.87 -11.70
C LEU A 21 -7.36 -13.99 -12.73
N GLN A 22 -8.29 -14.92 -12.48
CA GLN A 22 -8.63 -16.05 -13.31
C GLN A 22 -9.91 -15.80 -14.11
N ASP A 23 -9.93 -16.18 -15.39
CA ASP A 23 -11.09 -16.05 -16.22
C ASP A 23 -11.86 -17.37 -16.33
N ASP A 24 -13.18 -17.30 -16.05
CA ASP A 24 -14.10 -18.40 -16.19
C ASP A 24 -15.46 -17.89 -16.74
N VAL A 25 -15.95 -18.54 -17.77
CA VAL A 25 -17.23 -18.19 -18.40
C VAL A 25 -18.41 -18.32 -17.43
N ARG A 26 -18.32 -19.22 -16.44
CA ARG A 26 -19.36 -19.46 -15.42
C ARG A 26 -19.52 -18.24 -14.49
N ALA A 27 -18.44 -17.48 -14.25
CA ALA A 27 -18.49 -16.26 -13.45
C ALA A 27 -19.40 -15.17 -14.04
N ALA A 28 -19.72 -15.24 -15.35
CA ALA A 28 -20.65 -14.29 -15.99
C ALA A 28 -22.09 -14.45 -15.52
N LYS A 29 -22.48 -15.64 -15.06
CA LYS A 29 -23.86 -15.96 -14.69
C LYS A 29 -24.12 -15.97 -13.19
N SER A 30 -23.05 -15.87 -12.37
CA SER A 30 -23.11 -15.93 -10.90
C SER A 30 -23.94 -17.14 -10.38
N GLU A 31 -23.73 -18.33 -11.00
CA GLU A 31 -24.42 -19.55 -10.58
C GLU A 31 -23.98 -19.97 -9.16
N GLN A 32 -24.96 -20.24 -8.27
CA GLN A 32 -24.67 -20.52 -6.86
C GLN A 32 -23.74 -21.72 -6.69
N ALA A 33 -23.92 -22.79 -7.44
CA ALA A 33 -23.06 -23.99 -7.37
C ALA A 33 -21.59 -23.67 -7.73
N TYR A 34 -21.38 -22.77 -8.70
CA TYR A 34 -20.05 -22.31 -9.06
C TYR A 34 -19.44 -21.43 -7.96
N LYS A 35 -20.22 -20.52 -7.39
CA LYS A 35 -19.79 -19.67 -6.27
C LYS A 35 -19.39 -20.52 -5.05
N ASP A 36 -20.19 -21.51 -4.68
CA ASP A 36 -19.91 -22.43 -3.57
C ASP A 36 -18.62 -23.23 -3.82
N GLN A 37 -18.38 -23.67 -5.06
CA GLN A 37 -17.15 -24.34 -5.46
C GLN A 37 -15.93 -23.43 -5.26
N ILE A 38 -15.97 -22.19 -5.78
CA ILE A 38 -14.86 -21.24 -5.67
C ILE A 38 -14.61 -20.85 -4.22
N TRP A 39 -15.70 -20.60 -3.48
CA TRP A 39 -15.59 -20.30 -2.05
C TRP A 39 -14.87 -21.43 -1.28
N SER A 40 -15.27 -22.69 -1.52
CA SER A 40 -14.64 -23.86 -0.88
C SER A 40 -13.16 -24.02 -1.25
N GLN A 41 -12.81 -23.77 -2.51
CA GLN A 41 -11.41 -23.83 -2.97
C GLN A 41 -10.55 -22.72 -2.33
N SER A 42 -11.06 -21.48 -2.34
CA SER A 42 -10.36 -20.32 -1.77
C SER A 42 -10.22 -20.43 -0.25
N PHE A 43 -11.24 -20.91 0.43
CA PHE A 43 -11.19 -21.16 1.87
C PHE A 43 -10.20 -22.27 2.23
N ARG A 44 -10.14 -23.35 1.44
CA ARG A 44 -9.12 -24.41 1.65
C ARG A 44 -7.71 -23.86 1.51
N ALA A 45 -7.44 -23.05 0.48
CA ALA A 45 -6.15 -22.41 0.31
C ALA A 45 -5.82 -21.46 1.48
N PHE A 46 -6.82 -20.78 2.04
CA PHE A 46 -6.65 -19.95 3.24
C PHE A 46 -6.32 -20.80 4.49
N LEU A 47 -6.96 -21.96 4.67
CA LEU A 47 -6.62 -22.89 5.77
C LEU A 47 -5.21 -23.45 5.63
N GLU A 48 -4.72 -23.70 4.41
CA GLU A 48 -3.34 -24.12 4.16
C GLU A 48 -2.33 -23.05 4.62
N GLN A 49 -2.62 -21.76 4.38
CA GLN A 49 -1.76 -20.67 4.85
C GLN A 49 -1.73 -20.55 6.38
N LEU A 50 -2.77 -21.02 7.07
CA LEU A 50 -2.85 -21.02 8.54
C LEU A 50 -2.36 -22.34 9.18
N ASP A 51 -1.81 -23.28 8.40
CA ASP A 51 -1.43 -24.63 8.84
C ASP A 51 -2.60 -25.44 9.44
N LEU A 52 -3.83 -25.17 8.98
CA LEU A 52 -5.07 -25.81 9.44
C LEU A 52 -5.68 -26.80 8.44
N SER A 53 -4.97 -27.16 7.37
CA SER A 53 -5.50 -27.96 6.25
C SER A 53 -5.96 -29.38 6.62
N GLY A 54 -5.50 -29.94 7.75
CA GLY A 54 -5.89 -31.25 8.26
C GLY A 54 -6.87 -31.21 9.44
N ALA A 55 -7.32 -30.05 9.85
CA ALA A 55 -8.21 -29.91 11.00
C ALA A 55 -9.68 -30.18 10.62
N GLU A 56 -10.44 -30.76 11.56
CA GLU A 56 -11.90 -30.98 11.38
C GLU A 56 -12.63 -29.63 11.27
N GLU A 57 -13.65 -29.54 10.41
CA GLU A 57 -14.44 -28.33 10.17
C GLU A 57 -15.11 -27.74 11.42
N THR A 58 -15.34 -28.58 12.43
CA THR A 58 -15.98 -28.23 13.70
C THR A 58 -15.01 -27.68 14.75
N THR A 59 -13.70 -27.72 14.49
CA THR A 59 -12.74 -27.18 15.47
C THR A 59 -12.89 -25.68 15.63
N PRO A 60 -12.75 -25.13 16.86
CA PRO A 60 -12.86 -23.70 17.11
C PRO A 60 -11.94 -22.87 16.19
N ALA A 61 -10.74 -23.37 15.90
CA ALA A 61 -9.77 -22.69 15.03
C ALA A 61 -10.30 -22.58 13.58
N VAL A 62 -10.90 -23.65 13.03
CA VAL A 62 -11.48 -23.63 11.67
C VAL A 62 -12.72 -22.74 11.61
N VAL A 63 -13.57 -22.75 12.64
CA VAL A 63 -14.73 -21.86 12.74
C VAL A 63 -14.27 -20.38 12.73
N GLN A 64 -13.27 -20.04 13.54
CA GLN A 64 -12.70 -18.70 13.57
C GLN A 64 -12.05 -18.32 12.21
N ALA A 65 -11.30 -19.23 11.60
CA ALA A 65 -10.70 -19.02 10.28
C ALA A 65 -11.79 -18.75 9.21
N LYS A 66 -12.94 -19.40 9.29
CA LYS A 66 -14.06 -19.19 8.37
C LYS A 66 -14.65 -17.77 8.50
N GLU A 67 -14.78 -17.26 9.72
CA GLU A 67 -15.22 -15.89 9.98
C GLU A 67 -14.18 -14.86 9.48
N GLN A 68 -12.90 -15.11 9.73
CA GLN A 68 -11.80 -14.27 9.22
C GLN A 68 -11.77 -14.25 7.69
N PHE A 69 -11.93 -15.40 7.03
CA PHE A 69 -11.98 -15.48 5.57
C PHE A 69 -13.15 -14.70 4.99
N ARG A 70 -14.35 -14.80 5.60
CA ARG A 70 -15.50 -14.00 5.19
C ARG A 70 -15.24 -12.50 5.32
N ALA A 71 -14.66 -12.09 6.43
CA ALA A 71 -14.32 -10.69 6.66
C ALA A 71 -13.29 -10.18 5.63
N LEU A 72 -12.28 -10.99 5.29
CA LEU A 72 -11.29 -10.67 4.24
C LEU A 72 -11.96 -10.52 2.87
N VAL A 73 -12.82 -11.44 2.47
CA VAL A 73 -13.56 -11.36 1.19
C VAL A 73 -14.41 -10.09 1.15
N SER A 74 -15.15 -9.80 2.23
CA SER A 74 -15.98 -8.60 2.33
C SER A 74 -15.17 -7.32 2.24
N SER A 75 -14.08 -7.22 2.98
CA SER A 75 -13.16 -6.06 2.93
C SER A 75 -12.56 -5.88 1.54
N TYR A 76 -12.21 -6.98 0.86
CA TYR A 76 -11.66 -6.89 -0.49
C TYR A 76 -12.74 -6.50 -1.53
N VAL A 77 -14.00 -6.90 -1.34
CA VAL A 77 -15.13 -6.39 -2.14
C VAL A 77 -15.24 -4.87 -2.02
N GLU A 78 -15.20 -4.32 -0.80
CA GLU A 78 -15.26 -2.87 -0.57
C GLU A 78 -14.09 -2.15 -1.25
N GLN A 79 -12.89 -2.68 -1.12
CA GLN A 79 -11.70 -2.14 -1.78
C GLN A 79 -11.82 -2.16 -3.31
N LEU A 80 -12.29 -3.26 -3.90
CA LEU A 80 -12.51 -3.37 -5.35
C LEU A 80 -13.57 -2.37 -5.84
N GLN A 81 -14.64 -2.17 -5.06
CA GLN A 81 -15.68 -1.18 -5.37
C GLN A 81 -15.15 0.25 -5.34
N GLU A 82 -14.19 0.55 -4.47
CA GLU A 82 -13.54 1.85 -4.42
C GLU A 82 -12.54 2.05 -5.58
N LEU A 83 -11.73 1.03 -5.88
CA LEU A 83 -10.63 1.13 -6.84
C LEU A 83 -11.08 1.04 -8.30
N LEU A 84 -12.12 0.26 -8.59
CA LEU A 84 -12.58 0.05 -9.96
C LEU A 84 -13.47 1.21 -10.43
N PRO A 85 -13.27 1.72 -11.66
CA PRO A 85 -14.09 2.79 -12.21
C PRO A 85 -15.49 2.28 -12.59
N ASP A 86 -16.48 3.18 -12.62
CA ASP A 86 -17.90 2.88 -12.87
C ASP A 86 -18.17 2.04 -14.12
N ASN A 87 -17.41 2.31 -15.19
CA ASN A 87 -17.56 1.56 -16.44
C ASN A 87 -17.13 0.09 -16.34
N ILE A 88 -16.31 -0.27 -15.35
CA ILE A 88 -15.96 -1.65 -15.02
C ILE A 88 -16.93 -2.20 -13.97
N ARG A 89 -17.21 -1.44 -12.91
CA ARG A 89 -18.07 -1.85 -11.78
C ARG A 89 -19.44 -2.37 -12.25
N LYS A 90 -20.07 -1.70 -13.19
CA LYS A 90 -21.38 -2.11 -13.75
C LYS A 90 -21.38 -3.43 -14.50
N ASN A 91 -20.20 -3.97 -14.84
CA ASN A 91 -20.04 -5.24 -15.54
C ASN A 91 -19.69 -6.40 -14.60
N VAL A 92 -19.57 -6.13 -13.29
CA VAL A 92 -19.31 -7.16 -12.27
C VAL A 92 -20.62 -7.87 -11.96
N ALA A 93 -20.70 -9.14 -12.32
CA ALA A 93 -21.89 -9.97 -12.06
C ALA A 93 -21.95 -10.44 -10.59
N ASP A 94 -20.77 -10.72 -9.99
CA ASP A 94 -20.65 -11.15 -8.60
C ASP A 94 -19.34 -10.60 -8.01
N TRP A 95 -19.48 -9.79 -6.95
CA TRP A 95 -18.36 -9.14 -6.28
C TRP A 95 -17.52 -10.11 -5.44
N GLU A 96 -18.15 -11.10 -4.84
CA GLU A 96 -17.43 -12.09 -4.03
C GLU A 96 -16.59 -13.02 -4.92
N LEU A 97 -17.11 -13.42 -6.09
CA LEU A 97 -16.31 -14.15 -7.08
C LEU A 97 -15.09 -13.31 -7.52
N LEU A 98 -15.30 -12.02 -7.81
CA LEU A 98 -14.21 -11.13 -8.16
C LEU A 98 -13.21 -10.98 -7.02
N ALA A 99 -13.65 -10.83 -5.78
CA ALA A 99 -12.80 -10.78 -4.60
C ALA A 99 -12.00 -12.07 -4.37
N MET A 100 -12.53 -13.21 -4.80
CA MET A 100 -11.84 -14.51 -4.84
C MET A 100 -11.03 -14.71 -6.14
N ASN A 101 -10.75 -13.65 -6.89
CA ASN A 101 -9.97 -13.62 -8.13
C ASN A 101 -10.62 -14.36 -9.33
N HIS A 102 -11.95 -14.52 -9.35
CA HIS A 102 -12.67 -15.13 -10.46
C HIS A 102 -13.60 -14.15 -11.16
N ALA A 103 -13.49 -14.04 -12.48
CA ALA A 103 -14.32 -13.14 -13.28
C ALA A 103 -14.57 -13.70 -14.68
N SER A 104 -15.60 -13.18 -15.36
CA SER A 104 -15.81 -13.52 -16.76
C SER A 104 -14.64 -13.08 -17.64
N PRO A 105 -14.37 -13.78 -18.78
CA PRO A 105 -13.29 -13.39 -19.70
C PRO A 105 -13.42 -11.96 -20.23
N ALA A 106 -14.64 -11.45 -20.37
CA ALA A 106 -14.89 -10.06 -20.77
C ALA A 106 -14.47 -9.07 -19.70
N LEU A 107 -14.84 -9.34 -18.44
CA LEU A 107 -14.47 -8.51 -17.27
C LEU A 107 -12.96 -8.58 -17.02
N CYS A 108 -12.34 -9.75 -17.09
CA CYS A 108 -10.89 -9.91 -16.95
C CYS A 108 -10.13 -9.04 -17.96
N ARG A 109 -10.55 -9.01 -19.23
CA ARG A 109 -9.92 -8.13 -20.24
C ARG A 109 -10.04 -6.65 -19.90
N GLN A 110 -11.18 -6.22 -19.34
CA GLN A 110 -11.36 -4.83 -18.92
C GLN A 110 -10.46 -4.47 -17.74
N ILE A 111 -10.42 -5.31 -16.71
CA ILE A 111 -9.57 -5.13 -15.53
C ILE A 111 -8.09 -5.13 -15.94
N ARG A 112 -7.62 -6.09 -16.72
CA ARG A 112 -6.23 -6.14 -17.21
C ARG A 112 -5.82 -4.88 -17.97
N ARG A 113 -6.71 -4.32 -18.82
CA ARG A 113 -6.45 -3.04 -19.51
C ARG A 113 -6.37 -1.86 -18.54
N PHE A 114 -7.24 -1.82 -17.56
CA PHE A 114 -7.24 -0.81 -16.51
C PHE A 114 -5.96 -0.88 -15.68
N CYS A 115 -5.57 -2.05 -15.17
CA CYS A 115 -4.33 -2.27 -14.44
C CYS A 115 -3.09 -1.88 -15.27
N ALA A 116 -3.04 -2.29 -16.55
CA ALA A 116 -1.96 -1.92 -17.45
C ALA A 116 -1.87 -0.40 -17.69
N SER A 117 -3.01 0.30 -17.71
CA SER A 117 -3.04 1.77 -17.80
C SER A 117 -2.46 2.42 -16.54
N ASN A 118 -2.87 1.95 -15.35
CA ASN A 118 -2.33 2.42 -14.07
C ASN A 118 -0.82 2.18 -13.99
N ARG A 119 -0.33 0.98 -14.32
CA ARG A 119 1.12 0.68 -14.33
C ARG A 119 1.90 1.64 -15.23
N ARG A 120 1.39 1.97 -16.43
CA ARG A 120 2.04 2.95 -17.32
C ARG A 120 2.06 4.35 -16.73
N GLN A 121 0.97 4.77 -16.07
CA GLN A 121 0.89 6.06 -15.40
C GLN A 121 1.89 6.13 -14.23
N MET A 122 1.94 5.11 -13.39
CA MET A 122 2.89 5.02 -12.27
C MET A 122 4.33 5.10 -12.75
N GLN A 123 4.70 4.31 -13.78
CA GLN A 123 6.04 4.35 -14.37
C GLN A 123 6.41 5.73 -14.90
N ARG A 124 5.44 6.45 -15.50
CA ARG A 124 5.67 7.83 -15.96
C ARG A 124 5.95 8.77 -14.79
N ILE A 125 5.17 8.68 -13.73
CA ILE A 125 5.31 9.50 -12.52
C ILE A 125 6.65 9.20 -11.84
N SER A 126 6.99 7.92 -11.62
CA SER A 126 8.27 7.51 -11.01
C SER A 126 9.46 8.02 -11.82
N ARG A 127 9.45 7.86 -13.16
CA ARG A 127 10.52 8.39 -14.03
C ARG A 127 10.63 9.91 -13.97
N ALA A 128 9.50 10.62 -13.83
CA ALA A 128 9.51 12.07 -13.70
C ALA A 128 10.15 12.50 -12.38
N TYR A 129 9.85 11.82 -11.26
CA TYR A 129 10.51 12.04 -9.98
C TYR A 129 11.99 11.68 -10.02
N GLU A 130 12.36 10.52 -10.56
CA GLU A 130 13.75 10.12 -10.75
C GLU A 130 14.54 11.15 -11.55
N SER A 131 13.96 11.70 -12.62
CA SER A 131 14.59 12.73 -13.45
C SER A 131 14.78 14.03 -12.69
N TYR A 132 13.83 14.42 -11.85
CA TYR A 132 13.96 15.55 -10.92
C TYR A 132 15.08 15.26 -9.93
N TYR A 133 15.01 14.13 -9.24
CA TYR A 133 15.95 13.77 -8.17
C TYR A 133 17.40 13.70 -8.67
N LYS A 134 17.66 13.08 -9.84
CA LYS A 134 18.99 13.03 -10.46
C LYS A 134 19.61 14.42 -10.68
N LYS A 135 18.78 15.44 -10.94
CA LYS A 135 19.24 16.82 -11.09
C LYS A 135 19.44 17.49 -9.73
N ALA A 136 18.56 17.20 -8.79
CA ALA A 136 18.59 17.82 -7.47
C ALA A 136 19.66 17.24 -6.56
N CYS A 137 19.96 15.93 -6.64
CA CYS A 137 20.93 15.26 -5.78
C CYS A 137 22.38 15.79 -5.93
N VAL A 138 22.70 16.44 -7.05
CA VAL A 138 23.99 17.14 -7.23
C VAL A 138 24.18 18.25 -6.19
N HIS A 139 23.09 18.83 -5.71
CA HIS A 139 23.06 19.87 -4.69
C HIS A 139 22.83 19.31 -3.27
N PHE A 140 22.47 18.05 -3.15
CA PHE A 140 22.29 17.39 -1.86
C PHE A 140 23.66 16.98 -1.29
N LYS A 141 23.88 17.25 0.01
CA LYS A 141 25.12 16.85 0.69
C LYS A 141 25.24 15.34 0.88
N LEU A 142 24.12 14.64 0.84
CA LEU A 142 24.02 13.18 0.99
C LEU A 142 23.02 12.66 -0.03
N ASP A 143 23.22 11.43 -0.49
CA ASP A 143 22.20 10.71 -1.22
C ASP A 143 21.07 10.30 -0.26
N MET A 144 20.05 11.15 -0.19
CA MET A 144 18.96 11.02 0.76
C MET A 144 18.06 9.83 0.44
N ILE A 145 17.80 9.57 -0.85
CA ILE A 145 16.87 8.50 -1.24
C ILE A 145 17.44 7.12 -0.95
N SER A 146 18.77 6.94 -1.13
CA SER A 146 19.40 5.66 -0.81
C SER A 146 19.33 5.30 0.68
N GLN A 147 19.10 6.30 1.54
CA GLN A 147 18.98 6.13 2.98
C GLN A 147 17.54 6.14 3.48
N ILE A 148 16.59 6.73 2.73
CA ILE A 148 15.17 6.72 3.06
C ILE A 148 14.56 5.50 2.35
N GLY A 149 14.37 4.42 3.07
CA GLY A 149 13.76 3.19 2.56
C GLY A 149 12.62 2.74 3.49
N PHE A 150 11.73 3.68 3.86
CA PHE A 150 10.70 3.44 4.86
C PHE A 150 9.36 2.97 4.28
N HIS A 151 9.31 2.67 2.99
CA HIS A 151 8.08 2.20 2.35
C HIS A 151 7.48 1.01 3.13
N ASP A 152 6.20 1.15 3.49
CA ASP A 152 5.43 0.22 4.33
C ASP A 152 5.93 0.05 5.78
N CYS A 153 6.86 0.91 6.24
CA CYS A 153 7.29 0.90 7.63
C CYS A 153 6.24 1.52 8.55
N LEU A 154 5.97 0.85 9.66
CA LEU A 154 5.15 1.40 10.73
C LEU A 154 5.96 2.41 11.54
N ILE A 155 5.46 3.62 11.69
CA ILE A 155 6.00 4.63 12.60
C ILE A 155 5.63 4.23 14.02
N THR A 156 6.60 3.89 14.85
CA THR A 156 6.37 3.47 16.25
C THR A 156 6.43 4.62 17.22
N GLU A 157 7.26 5.63 16.95
CA GLU A 157 7.38 6.82 17.79
C GLU A 157 7.62 8.07 16.94
N ILE A 158 7.13 9.20 17.46
CA ILE A 158 7.40 10.55 16.95
C ILE A 158 7.69 11.43 18.16
N VAL A 159 8.94 11.89 18.29
CA VAL A 159 9.37 12.65 19.48
C VAL A 159 9.96 14.00 19.08
N PRO A 160 9.29 15.12 19.36
CA PRO A 160 9.89 16.44 19.22
C PRO A 160 10.91 16.67 20.34
N GLN A 161 12.12 17.16 19.98
CA GLN A 161 13.19 17.42 20.93
C GLN A 161 14.02 18.64 20.53
N LEU A 162 13.89 19.74 21.26
CA LEU A 162 14.74 20.96 21.12
C LEU A 162 14.92 21.47 19.67
N GLY A 163 13.81 21.53 18.90
CA GLY A 163 13.84 21.96 17.51
C GLY A 163 14.18 20.87 16.49
N ASP A 164 14.35 19.63 16.95
CA ASP A 164 14.49 18.44 16.14
C ASP A 164 13.22 17.60 16.23
N LEU A 165 13.00 16.72 15.24
CA LEU A 165 11.97 15.73 15.24
C LEU A 165 12.58 14.34 15.03
N PHE A 166 12.27 13.42 15.90
CA PHE A 166 12.75 12.04 15.86
C PHE A 166 11.63 11.09 15.47
N PHE A 167 11.91 10.18 14.54
CA PHE A 167 11.03 9.08 14.15
C PHE A 167 11.69 7.75 14.48
N ALA A 168 10.93 6.84 15.08
CA ALA A 168 11.29 5.43 15.16
C ALA A 168 10.35 4.59 14.30
N PHE A 169 10.90 3.55 13.70
CA PHE A 169 10.18 2.67 12.78
C PHE A 169 10.27 1.22 13.25
N ALA A 170 9.18 0.47 13.12
CA ALA A 170 9.25 -0.98 13.12
C ALA A 170 9.85 -1.41 11.78
N ALA A 171 10.88 -2.25 11.82
CA ALA A 171 11.51 -2.77 10.61
C ALA A 171 10.48 -3.56 9.80
N ALA A 172 10.15 -3.09 8.60
CA ALA A 172 9.47 -3.91 7.62
C ALA A 172 10.43 -5.01 7.15
N PRO A 173 10.02 -6.28 7.07
CA PRO A 173 10.93 -7.42 6.89
C PRO A 173 11.77 -7.41 5.61
N ALA A 174 11.57 -6.47 4.69
CA ALA A 174 12.18 -6.52 3.37
C ALA A 174 12.87 -5.23 2.88
N HIS A 175 12.69 -4.05 3.51
CA HIS A 175 13.00 -2.81 2.79
C HIS A 175 13.94 -1.81 3.49
N SER A 176 14.21 -1.88 4.78
CA SER A 176 15.16 -0.97 5.42
C SER A 176 15.84 -1.57 6.66
N TYR A 177 17.17 -1.38 6.72
CA TYR A 177 17.95 -1.62 7.95
C TYR A 177 17.91 -0.41 8.89
N ILE A 178 17.28 0.69 8.47
CA ILE A 178 17.18 1.93 9.24
C ILE A 178 15.96 1.84 10.14
N THR A 179 16.18 1.99 11.44
CA THR A 179 15.14 1.91 12.47
C THR A 179 14.76 3.26 13.05
N ALA A 180 15.51 4.31 12.72
CA ALA A 180 15.22 5.66 13.19
C ALA A 180 15.78 6.74 12.28
N MET A 181 15.08 7.88 12.27
CA MET A 181 15.48 9.09 11.56
C MET A 181 15.33 10.30 12.51
N ARG A 182 16.35 11.16 12.54
CA ARG A 182 16.32 12.46 13.21
C ARG A 182 16.34 13.58 12.17
N CYS A 183 15.35 14.44 12.21
CA CYS A 183 15.25 15.65 11.43
C CYS A 183 15.82 16.80 12.27
N VAL A 184 16.99 17.31 11.89
CA VAL A 184 17.75 18.29 12.70
C VAL A 184 17.34 19.71 12.35
N LYS A 185 17.01 20.52 13.35
CA LYS A 185 16.53 21.90 13.21
C LYS A 185 15.40 21.96 12.19
N CYS A 186 14.33 21.24 12.51
CA CYS A 186 13.20 21.09 11.61
C CYS A 186 12.02 22.00 11.97
N ASP A 187 11.32 22.42 10.93
CA ASP A 187 10.02 23.08 11.01
C ASP A 187 8.98 22.17 10.36
N VAL A 188 7.92 21.83 11.09
CA VAL A 188 6.77 21.10 10.53
C VAL A 188 5.90 22.10 9.76
N ILE A 189 5.81 21.91 8.44
CA ILE A 189 5.08 22.80 7.52
C ILE A 189 3.62 22.38 7.42
N LYS A 190 3.38 21.06 7.39
CA LYS A 190 2.05 20.47 7.32
C LYS A 190 2.00 19.20 8.17
N ASP A 191 0.98 19.11 9.03
CA ASP A 191 0.67 17.93 9.81
C ASP A 191 -0.86 17.76 9.88
N ASP A 192 -1.38 16.83 9.10
CA ASP A 192 -2.80 16.49 9.08
C ASP A 192 -3.10 15.30 9.99
N GLY A 193 -2.46 15.25 11.17
CA GLY A 193 -2.72 14.27 12.22
C GLY A 193 -1.80 13.05 12.22
N LEU A 194 -0.54 13.22 11.80
CA LEU A 194 0.48 12.19 11.90
C LEU A 194 0.70 11.78 13.36
N LYS A 195 0.71 10.48 13.62
CA LYS A 195 0.93 9.90 14.96
C LYS A 195 1.56 8.51 14.87
N ALA A 196 2.07 8.03 15.99
CA ALA A 196 2.51 6.64 16.11
C ALA A 196 1.37 5.66 15.70
N GLY A 197 1.74 4.58 15.04
CA GLY A 197 0.82 3.65 14.40
C GLY A 197 0.47 3.99 12.95
N ALA A 198 0.95 5.13 12.41
CA ALA A 198 0.83 5.42 10.98
C ALA A 198 1.85 4.61 10.17
N THR A 199 1.49 4.25 8.93
CA THR A 199 2.38 3.58 7.98
C THR A 199 2.94 4.61 6.99
N TRP A 200 4.25 4.63 6.82
CA TRP A 200 4.95 5.43 5.83
C TRP A 200 4.80 4.81 4.45
N LEU A 201 4.14 5.50 3.51
CA LEU A 201 3.85 4.95 2.18
C LEU A 201 4.89 5.39 1.14
N TYR A 202 5.03 6.68 0.95
CA TYR A 202 5.95 7.28 -0.04
C TYR A 202 6.53 8.58 0.48
N GLU A 203 7.69 8.96 -0.07
CA GLU A 203 8.34 10.23 0.22
C GLU A 203 8.83 10.94 -1.05
N GLU A 204 8.90 12.25 -0.94
CA GLU A 204 9.56 13.14 -1.92
C GLU A 204 10.49 14.07 -1.16
N VAL A 205 11.71 14.25 -1.67
CA VAL A 205 12.71 15.15 -1.07
C VAL A 205 12.99 16.29 -2.02
N TYR A 206 12.92 17.50 -1.50
CA TYR A 206 13.22 18.73 -2.22
C TYR A 206 14.31 19.54 -1.50
N LEU A 207 14.98 20.42 -2.23
CA LEU A 207 15.81 21.46 -1.67
C LEU A 207 15.08 22.78 -1.80
N VAL A 208 14.79 23.40 -0.67
CA VAL A 208 14.13 24.71 -0.60
C VAL A 208 15.07 25.64 0.14
N GLU A 209 15.64 26.62 -0.58
CA GLU A 209 16.71 27.46 -0.06
C GLU A 209 17.90 26.62 0.44
N ASP A 210 18.19 26.67 1.74
CA ASP A 210 19.29 25.92 2.37
C ASP A 210 18.81 24.71 3.19
N LYS A 211 17.50 24.37 3.13
CA LYS A 211 16.90 23.26 3.87
C LYS A 211 16.40 22.18 2.92
N TYR A 212 16.37 20.95 3.42
CA TYR A 212 15.68 19.85 2.79
C TYR A 212 14.21 19.89 3.17
N GLU A 213 13.32 19.83 2.21
CA GLU A 213 11.90 19.61 2.44
C GLU A 213 11.57 18.14 2.15
N LEU A 214 11.05 17.47 3.16
CA LEU A 214 10.59 16.10 3.10
C LEU A 214 9.06 16.10 3.11
N GLN A 215 8.46 15.61 2.05
CA GLN A 215 7.03 15.42 1.92
C GLN A 215 6.74 13.93 1.97
N VAL A 216 5.85 13.50 2.86
CA VAL A 216 5.56 12.09 3.13
C VAL A 216 4.07 11.83 2.97
N LEU A 217 3.73 10.81 2.21
CA LEU A 217 2.39 10.23 2.20
C LEU A 217 2.34 9.13 3.25
N VAL A 218 1.37 9.21 4.14
CA VAL A 218 1.19 8.24 5.23
C VAL A 218 -0.23 7.70 5.24
N GLN A 219 -0.37 6.45 5.71
CA GLN A 219 -1.66 5.90 6.09
C GLN A 219 -1.79 5.98 7.61
N LEU A 220 -2.79 6.70 8.07
CA LEU A 220 -3.10 6.85 9.49
C LEU A 220 -3.69 5.54 10.07
N PRO A 221 -3.66 5.33 11.40
CA PRO A 221 -4.20 4.11 12.02
C PRO A 221 -5.69 3.85 11.75
N ASN A 222 -6.44 4.86 11.37
CA ASN A 222 -7.85 4.74 10.96
C ASN A 222 -8.03 4.42 9.47
N GLY A 223 -6.95 4.16 8.74
CA GLY A 223 -6.94 3.88 7.29
C GLY A 223 -6.93 5.11 6.39
N ALA A 224 -7.12 6.33 6.91
CA ALA A 224 -7.10 7.54 6.11
C ALA A 224 -5.68 7.82 5.56
N ILE A 225 -5.61 8.31 4.33
CA ILE A 225 -4.37 8.76 3.71
C ILE A 225 -4.17 10.24 4.00
N SER A 226 -2.97 10.62 4.37
CA SER A 226 -2.62 11.99 4.74
C SER A 226 -1.24 12.38 4.25
N ASP A 227 -1.01 13.68 4.10
CA ASP A 227 0.29 14.27 3.79
C ASP A 227 0.93 14.84 5.07
N PHE A 228 2.21 14.56 5.26
CA PHE A 228 3.05 15.20 6.24
C PHE A 228 4.21 15.92 5.54
N VAL A 229 4.49 17.16 5.90
CA VAL A 229 5.56 17.96 5.30
C VAL A 229 6.40 18.63 6.38
N LEU A 230 7.70 18.45 6.31
CA LEU A 230 8.66 19.15 7.16
C LEU A 230 9.83 19.70 6.35
N GLN A 231 10.46 20.75 6.87
CA GLN A 231 11.75 21.24 6.40
C GLN A 231 12.80 21.04 7.49
N ALA A 232 13.97 20.51 7.14
CA ALA A 232 15.05 20.27 8.08
C ALA A 232 16.41 20.69 7.49
N GLN A 233 17.34 21.09 8.36
CA GLN A 233 18.69 21.43 7.93
C GLN A 233 19.46 20.19 7.46
N ARG A 234 19.21 19.02 8.08
CA ARG A 234 19.78 17.73 7.70
C ARG A 234 18.96 16.59 8.30
N PHE A 235 19.15 15.39 7.77
CA PHE A 235 18.62 14.15 8.30
C PHE A 235 19.77 13.26 8.79
N GLU A 236 19.57 12.61 9.92
CA GLU A 236 20.48 11.63 10.50
C GLU A 236 19.73 10.31 10.65
N PHE A 237 20.33 9.23 10.14
CA PHE A 237 19.71 7.90 10.14
C PHE A 237 20.43 6.98 11.12
N ARG A 238 19.66 6.11 11.79
CA ARG A 238 20.19 5.04 12.63
C ARG A 238 19.61 3.71 12.14
N GLY A 239 20.49 2.74 11.94
CA GLY A 239 20.13 1.38 11.57
C GLY A 239 20.58 0.39 12.64
N SER A 240 19.96 -0.80 12.70
CA SER A 240 20.55 -1.91 13.39
C SER A 240 21.63 -2.48 12.49
N ILE A 241 22.89 -2.40 12.94
CA ILE A 241 23.97 -3.22 12.36
C ILE A 241 23.68 -4.64 12.86
N THR A 242 23.23 -5.51 11.96
CA THR A 242 23.22 -6.97 12.21
C THR A 242 24.61 -7.53 12.00
#